data_d51be8a961d3de5561baac2e55e9314c
#
_entry.id   d51be8a961d3de5561baac2e55e9314c
#
_cell.length_a   1.000
_cell.length_b   1.000
_cell.length_c   1.000
_cell.angle_alpha   90.00
_cell.angle_beta   90.00
_cell.angle_gamma   90.00
#
_symmetry.space_group_name_H-M   'P 1'
#
loop_
_entity.id
_entity.type
_entity.pdbx_description
1 polymer ?
#
loop_
_entity_poly.entity_id
_entity_poly.type
_entity_poly.pdbx_seq_one_letter_code
_entity_poly.pdbx_strand_id
1 'polypeptide(L)'
;MASGETVLQSYPDRVSLMRPDGFWSDAASGPAAVEHYRTGHTCYLRRVERYVPEIAELVASVTAELGMPEGSFTGELFCSTTESGVGMHSDYDVNFAMLLKGTKHWRFMPNEHIRNQTNICLPSTLDQVDDTQLELADKLPFPSAMAEDAAEIEMTPGGLVFIPRGQWHQTRAVGECIQLNIVMKGPHWVQVLTRALEKRLIKDPAWRDYAYGVAGDADQRQSAEAVFAGLLDALRADLATGGPMELAQSLIADARLRGETDGS
;
A
#
# COMPACT_ATOMS: atom_id res chain seq x y z
N MET A 1 14.18 18.77 -18.11
CA MET A 1 13.55 17.47 -17.70
C MET A 1 12.82 16.90 -18.92
N ALA A 2 12.82 15.56 -19.09
CA ALA A 2 12.13 14.89 -20.19
C ALA A 2 10.61 15.18 -20.17
N SER A 3 9.94 14.98 -21.30
CA SER A 3 8.47 15.02 -21.36
C SER A 3 7.88 13.71 -20.80
N GLY A 4 6.61 13.75 -20.40
CA GLY A 4 5.88 12.55 -19.97
C GLY A 4 5.86 11.48 -21.05
N GLU A 5 5.71 11.85 -22.32
CA GLU A 5 5.81 10.91 -23.44
C GLU A 5 7.18 10.24 -23.53
N THR A 6 8.26 11.02 -23.36
CA THR A 6 9.63 10.46 -23.37
C THR A 6 9.83 9.48 -22.23
N VAL A 7 9.34 9.81 -21.03
CA VAL A 7 9.39 8.91 -19.87
C VAL A 7 8.63 7.61 -20.16
N LEU A 8 7.41 7.71 -20.67
CA LEU A 8 6.58 6.55 -21.00
C LEU A 8 7.23 5.68 -22.08
N GLN A 9 7.75 6.28 -23.15
CA GLN A 9 8.41 5.54 -24.23
C GLN A 9 9.62 4.73 -23.77
N SER A 10 10.31 5.20 -22.73
CA SER A 10 11.50 4.52 -22.18
C SER A 10 11.17 3.52 -21.07
N TYR A 11 9.94 3.49 -20.57
CA TYR A 11 9.56 2.62 -19.44
C TYR A 11 9.25 1.19 -19.92
N PRO A 12 9.98 0.17 -19.45
CA PRO A 12 9.91 -1.18 -20.00
C PRO A 12 8.74 -2.03 -19.49
N ASP A 13 8.21 -1.69 -18.30
CA ASP A 13 7.15 -2.47 -17.66
C ASP A 13 5.75 -1.99 -18.03
N ARG A 14 4.74 -2.69 -17.50
CA ARG A 14 3.33 -2.31 -17.61
C ARG A 14 3.07 -0.99 -16.90
N VAL A 15 2.21 -0.18 -17.49
CA VAL A 15 1.77 1.11 -16.97
C VAL A 15 0.31 0.99 -16.56
N SER A 16 -0.01 1.37 -15.33
CA SER A 16 -1.40 1.52 -14.91
C SER A 16 -1.91 2.88 -15.38
N LEU A 17 -3.14 2.90 -15.87
CA LEU A 17 -3.80 4.07 -16.45
C LEU A 17 -4.97 4.46 -15.55
N MET A 18 -5.03 5.72 -15.16
CA MET A 18 -6.20 6.30 -14.55
C MET A 18 -6.91 7.20 -15.56
N ARG A 19 -8.15 6.87 -15.86
CA ARG A 19 -9.01 7.65 -16.73
C ARG A 19 -9.43 8.97 -16.04
N PRO A 20 -9.78 9.99 -16.81
CA PRO A 20 -10.30 11.24 -16.24
C PRO A 20 -11.54 11.06 -15.35
N ASP A 21 -12.33 10.00 -15.58
CA ASP A 21 -13.50 9.64 -14.76
C ASP A 21 -13.15 8.82 -13.50
N GLY A 22 -11.86 8.56 -13.25
CA GLY A 22 -11.36 7.90 -12.04
C GLY A 22 -11.25 6.38 -12.13
N PHE A 23 -11.59 5.75 -13.26
CA PHE A 23 -11.43 4.31 -13.43
C PHE A 23 -10.01 3.92 -13.78
N TRP A 24 -9.54 2.82 -13.19
CA TRP A 24 -8.24 2.23 -13.46
C TRP A 24 -8.30 1.19 -14.57
N SER A 25 -7.28 1.17 -15.38
CA SER A 25 -7.00 0.11 -16.38
C SER A 25 -5.48 -0.05 -16.53
N ASP A 26 -5.04 -1.07 -17.24
CA ASP A 26 -3.62 -1.29 -17.50
C ASP A 26 -3.29 -1.18 -18.99
N ALA A 27 -2.17 -0.53 -19.30
CA ALA A 27 -1.54 -0.62 -20.60
C ALA A 27 -0.50 -1.76 -20.63
N ALA A 28 -0.31 -2.35 -21.80
CA ALA A 28 0.63 -3.47 -21.96
C ALA A 28 2.09 -3.05 -21.77
N SER A 29 2.44 -1.79 -22.08
CA SER A 29 3.79 -1.23 -21.97
C SER A 29 3.76 0.28 -21.90
N GLY A 30 4.89 0.90 -21.56
CA GLY A 30 5.06 2.35 -21.60
C GLY A 30 4.76 2.96 -22.98
N PRO A 31 5.31 2.45 -24.11
CA PRO A 31 4.96 2.93 -25.44
C PRO A 31 3.46 2.84 -25.76
N ALA A 32 2.76 1.79 -25.33
CA ALA A 32 1.30 1.68 -25.49
C ALA A 32 0.54 2.68 -24.66
N ALA A 33 1.08 3.13 -23.52
CA ALA A 33 0.46 4.13 -22.66
C ALA A 33 0.51 5.56 -23.23
N VAL A 34 1.38 5.85 -24.19
CA VAL A 34 1.55 7.20 -24.76
C VAL A 34 0.25 7.74 -25.36
N GLU A 35 -0.49 6.90 -26.08
CA GLU A 35 -1.77 7.34 -26.68
C GLU A 35 -2.81 7.68 -25.60
N HIS A 36 -2.87 6.88 -24.54
CA HIS A 36 -3.74 7.16 -23.39
C HIS A 36 -3.32 8.45 -22.67
N TYR A 37 -2.03 8.67 -22.49
CA TYR A 37 -1.50 9.91 -21.94
C TYR A 37 -1.95 11.13 -22.74
N ARG A 38 -1.86 11.08 -24.08
CA ARG A 38 -2.31 12.15 -24.99
C ARG A 38 -3.81 12.43 -24.89
N THR A 39 -4.60 11.43 -24.55
CA THR A 39 -6.05 11.53 -24.37
C THR A 39 -6.48 11.89 -22.93
N GLY A 40 -5.53 12.30 -22.06
CA GLY A 40 -5.82 12.84 -20.74
C GLY A 40 -5.81 11.83 -19.60
N HIS A 41 -5.31 10.59 -19.83
CA HIS A 41 -5.09 9.65 -18.75
C HIS A 41 -3.89 10.06 -17.90
N THR A 42 -3.98 9.86 -16.60
CA THR A 42 -2.79 9.82 -15.74
C THR A 42 -2.15 8.44 -15.85
N CYS A 43 -0.88 8.42 -16.25
CA CYS A 43 -0.10 7.20 -16.38
C CYS A 43 0.74 6.99 -15.12
N TYR A 44 0.62 5.81 -14.52
CA TYR A 44 1.25 5.44 -13.27
C TYR A 44 2.26 4.32 -13.49
N LEU A 45 3.54 4.63 -13.23
CA LEU A 45 4.71 3.76 -13.41
C LEU A 45 5.15 3.28 -12.03
N ARG A 46 5.19 1.96 -11.84
CA ARG A 46 5.53 1.34 -10.56
C ARG A 46 7.00 0.93 -10.53
N ARG A 47 7.62 0.97 -9.36
CA ARG A 47 8.96 0.43 -9.13
C ARG A 47 10.04 1.07 -10.02
N VAL A 48 9.94 2.38 -10.18
CA VAL A 48 10.89 3.13 -11.03
C VAL A 48 12.32 3.09 -10.48
N GLU A 49 12.51 2.78 -9.22
CA GLU A 49 13.82 2.51 -8.60
C GLU A 49 14.58 1.38 -9.28
N ARG A 50 13.91 0.48 -10.00
CA ARG A 50 14.57 -0.59 -10.78
C ARG A 50 15.32 -0.07 -11.99
N TYR A 51 14.98 1.12 -12.48
CA TYR A 51 15.46 1.69 -13.73
C TYR A 51 16.20 3.00 -13.57
N VAL A 52 16.06 3.65 -12.40
CA VAL A 52 16.65 4.96 -12.10
C VAL A 52 17.51 4.84 -10.84
N PRO A 53 18.85 4.77 -10.97
CA PRO A 53 19.76 4.54 -9.85
C PRO A 53 19.59 5.56 -8.70
N GLU A 54 19.36 6.83 -9.03
CA GLU A 54 19.18 7.87 -8.03
C GLU A 54 17.92 7.66 -7.18
N ILE A 55 16.87 7.09 -7.77
CA ILE A 55 15.66 6.72 -7.01
C ILE A 55 15.93 5.47 -6.16
N ALA A 56 16.70 4.51 -6.69
CA ALA A 56 17.11 3.33 -5.92
C ALA A 56 17.92 3.71 -4.68
N GLU A 57 18.86 4.63 -4.81
CA GLU A 57 19.67 5.16 -3.69
C GLU A 57 18.77 5.88 -2.67
N LEU A 58 17.84 6.72 -3.13
CA LEU A 58 16.88 7.42 -2.26
C LEU A 58 16.00 6.43 -1.48
N VAL A 59 15.42 5.44 -2.16
CA VAL A 59 14.59 4.39 -1.55
C VAL A 59 15.40 3.60 -0.51
N ALA A 60 16.63 3.21 -0.84
CA ALA A 60 17.51 2.49 0.08
C ALA A 60 17.86 3.34 1.32
N SER A 61 18.16 4.63 1.13
CA SER A 61 18.49 5.56 2.22
C SER A 61 17.31 5.73 3.19
N VAL A 62 16.11 6.02 2.67
CA VAL A 62 14.90 6.18 3.49
C VAL A 62 14.56 4.88 4.23
N THR A 63 14.70 3.73 3.57
CA THR A 63 14.49 2.42 4.18
C THR A 63 15.42 2.21 5.39
N ALA A 64 16.69 2.52 5.22
CA ALA A 64 17.71 2.37 6.27
C ALA A 64 17.50 3.35 7.44
N GLU A 65 17.21 4.62 7.15
CA GLU A 65 17.00 5.66 8.17
C GLU A 65 15.78 5.37 9.05
N LEU A 66 14.72 4.79 8.48
CA LEU A 66 13.51 4.42 9.21
C LEU A 66 13.59 3.01 9.84
N GLY A 67 14.70 2.30 9.64
CA GLY A 67 14.88 0.94 10.16
C GLY A 67 13.86 -0.07 9.62
N MET A 68 13.38 0.16 8.40
CA MET A 68 12.40 -0.69 7.75
C MET A 68 13.08 -1.84 7.00
N PRO A 69 12.40 -2.99 6.81
CA PRO A 69 12.91 -4.05 5.96
C PRO A 69 13.14 -3.58 4.52
N GLU A 70 14.11 -4.21 3.85
CA GLU A 70 14.32 -4.01 2.41
C GLU A 70 13.04 -4.28 1.61
N GLY A 71 12.73 -3.43 0.63
CA GLY A 71 11.49 -3.49 -0.15
C GLY A 71 10.27 -2.84 0.50
N SER A 72 10.43 -2.25 1.71
CA SER A 72 9.34 -1.49 2.36
C SER A 72 9.03 -0.16 1.65
N PHE A 73 9.92 0.32 0.81
CA PHE A 73 9.70 1.52 0.01
C PHE A 73 9.84 1.23 -1.47
N THR A 74 9.07 1.94 -2.28
CA THR A 74 9.12 1.89 -3.74
C THR A 74 8.98 3.28 -4.33
N GLY A 75 9.64 3.50 -5.46
CA GLY A 75 9.48 4.71 -6.26
C GLY A 75 8.34 4.52 -7.28
N GLU A 76 7.44 5.47 -7.33
CA GLU A 76 6.31 5.49 -8.25
C GLU A 76 6.26 6.81 -8.99
N LEU A 77 6.06 6.77 -10.31
CA LEU A 77 6.04 7.97 -11.13
C LEU A 77 4.67 8.16 -11.77
N PHE A 78 4.14 9.36 -11.66
CA PHE A 78 2.89 9.76 -12.28
C PHE A 78 3.16 10.77 -13.40
N CYS A 79 2.72 10.44 -14.61
CA CYS A 79 2.73 11.34 -15.76
C CYS A 79 1.28 11.76 -16.05
N SER A 80 1.00 13.05 -15.97
CA SER A 80 -0.34 13.63 -16.14
C SER A 80 -0.31 14.76 -17.15
N THR A 81 -1.42 15.00 -17.83
CA THR A 81 -1.65 16.17 -18.69
C THR A 81 -2.59 17.17 -18.03
N THR A 82 -2.84 18.30 -18.67
CA THR A 82 -3.78 19.31 -18.15
C THR A 82 -5.15 18.72 -17.83
N GLU A 83 -5.70 19.10 -16.69
CA GLU A 83 -6.99 18.68 -16.13
C GLU A 83 -7.05 17.19 -15.72
N SER A 84 -6.00 16.42 -15.99
CA SER A 84 -5.92 15.06 -15.47
C SER A 84 -5.40 15.03 -14.03
N GLY A 85 -5.57 13.92 -13.36
CA GLY A 85 -5.15 13.74 -11.98
C GLY A 85 -5.72 12.47 -11.40
N VAL A 86 -5.78 12.43 -10.08
CA VAL A 86 -6.38 11.32 -9.33
C VAL A 86 -7.58 11.87 -8.59
N GLY A 87 -8.75 11.28 -8.80
CA GLY A 87 -9.99 11.61 -8.10
C GLY A 87 -9.84 11.39 -6.59
N MET A 88 -10.86 11.81 -5.83
CA MET A 88 -10.85 11.65 -4.38
C MET A 88 -10.67 10.18 -3.98
N HIS A 89 -9.70 9.93 -3.10
CA HIS A 89 -9.43 8.62 -2.52
C HIS A 89 -8.65 8.76 -1.21
N SER A 90 -8.50 7.65 -0.48
CA SER A 90 -7.54 7.54 0.60
C SER A 90 -6.72 6.26 0.44
N ASP A 91 -5.40 6.39 0.61
CA ASP A 91 -4.45 5.29 0.47
C ASP A 91 -4.23 4.56 1.80
N TYR A 92 -3.96 3.27 1.73
CA TYR A 92 -3.48 2.48 2.87
C TYR A 92 -1.97 2.56 3.07
N ASP A 93 -1.27 3.22 2.16
CA ASP A 93 0.16 3.47 2.18
C ASP A 93 0.48 4.89 2.69
N VAL A 94 1.72 5.12 3.09
CA VAL A 94 2.26 6.46 3.35
C VAL A 94 2.99 6.93 2.11
N ASN A 95 2.73 8.16 1.66
CA ASN A 95 3.30 8.72 0.45
C ASN A 95 4.11 9.98 0.72
N PHE A 96 5.28 10.09 0.08
CA PHE A 96 6.05 11.31 -0.08
C PHE A 96 5.99 11.70 -1.55
N ALA A 97 5.16 12.67 -1.89
CA ALA A 97 4.92 13.10 -3.26
C ALA A 97 5.77 14.33 -3.60
N MET A 98 6.68 14.19 -4.56
CA MET A 98 7.55 15.28 -5.05
C MET A 98 7.15 15.63 -6.48
N LEU A 99 6.84 16.90 -6.73
CA LEU A 99 6.60 17.36 -8.09
C LEU A 99 7.90 17.69 -8.81
N LEU A 100 8.13 17.00 -9.92
CA LEU A 100 9.33 17.16 -10.74
C LEU A 100 9.12 18.13 -11.90
N LYS A 101 7.88 18.21 -12.45
CA LYS A 101 7.53 19.07 -13.57
C LYS A 101 6.06 19.49 -13.51
N GLY A 102 5.76 20.71 -13.97
CA GLY A 102 4.40 21.22 -14.07
C GLY A 102 3.91 21.90 -12.80
N THR A 103 2.60 22.06 -12.70
CA THR A 103 1.89 22.56 -11.51
C THR A 103 0.77 21.59 -11.18
N LYS A 104 0.64 21.24 -9.90
CA LYS A 104 -0.36 20.27 -9.45
C LYS A 104 -1.11 20.82 -8.24
N HIS A 105 -2.42 20.87 -8.34
CA HIS A 105 -3.29 21.22 -7.24
C HIS A 105 -3.67 19.97 -6.47
N TRP A 106 -3.61 20.08 -5.16
CA TRP A 106 -3.99 19.06 -4.21
C TRP A 106 -5.09 19.56 -3.32
N ARG A 107 -6.05 18.70 -3.00
CA ARG A 107 -7.01 18.93 -1.93
C ARG A 107 -6.90 17.81 -0.92
N PHE A 108 -7.01 18.16 0.36
CA PHE A 108 -6.87 17.22 1.49
C PHE A 108 -8.01 17.38 2.48
N MET A 109 -8.46 16.26 3.00
CA MET A 109 -9.47 16.19 4.05
C MET A 109 -9.07 15.12 5.08
N PRO A 110 -9.22 15.35 6.41
CA PRO A 110 -8.97 14.34 7.42
C PRO A 110 -9.82 13.09 7.20
N ASN A 111 -9.28 11.93 7.57
CA ASN A 111 -10.05 10.70 7.60
C ASN A 111 -10.50 10.40 9.03
N GLU A 112 -11.79 10.62 9.30
CA GLU A 112 -12.44 10.31 10.56
C GLU A 112 -13.20 8.97 10.54
N HIS A 113 -13.11 8.23 9.42
CA HIS A 113 -13.94 7.07 9.12
C HIS A 113 -13.25 5.75 9.46
N ILE A 114 -11.94 5.67 9.19
CA ILE A 114 -11.18 4.45 9.43
C ILE A 114 -9.74 4.81 9.79
N ARG A 115 -9.25 4.24 10.88
CA ARG A 115 -7.87 4.40 11.33
C ARG A 115 -7.01 3.26 10.80
N ASN A 116 -5.84 3.59 10.23
CA ASN A 116 -4.90 2.60 9.71
C ASN A 116 -5.55 1.61 8.72
N GLN A 117 -6.30 2.12 7.76
CA GLN A 117 -6.96 1.32 6.74
C GLN A 117 -6.01 0.34 6.04
N THR A 118 -6.53 -0.79 5.58
CA THR A 118 -5.75 -1.89 5.01
C THR A 118 -5.87 -2.00 3.50
N ASN A 119 -6.74 -1.20 2.89
CA ASN A 119 -6.94 -1.13 1.45
C ASN A 119 -7.28 0.31 1.04
N ILE A 120 -7.20 0.63 -0.25
CA ILE A 120 -7.61 1.92 -0.81
C ILE A 120 -9.12 2.12 -0.64
N CYS A 121 -9.55 3.35 -0.35
CA CYS A 121 -10.96 3.74 -0.40
C CYS A 121 -11.17 4.73 -1.54
N LEU A 122 -12.05 4.36 -2.47
CA LEU A 122 -12.44 5.16 -3.64
C LEU A 122 -13.94 5.47 -3.55
N PRO A 123 -14.38 6.72 -3.40
CA PRO A 123 -15.79 7.05 -3.33
C PRO A 123 -16.61 6.61 -4.55
N SER A 124 -16.00 6.62 -5.74
CA SER A 124 -16.61 6.16 -7.00
C SER A 124 -16.86 4.64 -7.04
N THR A 125 -16.28 3.89 -6.11
CA THR A 125 -16.37 2.42 -6.01
C THR A 125 -16.79 1.96 -4.61
N LEU A 126 -17.54 2.81 -3.87
CA LEU A 126 -18.00 2.48 -2.51
C LEU A 126 -18.79 1.17 -2.43
N ASP A 127 -19.47 0.79 -3.53
CA ASP A 127 -20.13 -0.53 -3.65
C ASP A 127 -19.13 -1.71 -3.70
N GLN A 128 -17.83 -1.42 -3.84
CA GLN A 128 -16.75 -2.39 -3.90
C GLN A 128 -15.76 -2.25 -2.73
N VAL A 129 -16.10 -1.44 -1.73
CA VAL A 129 -15.28 -1.37 -0.51
C VAL A 129 -15.29 -2.75 0.14
N ASP A 130 -14.10 -3.28 0.36
CA ASP A 130 -13.88 -4.56 1.02
C ASP A 130 -14.66 -4.63 2.35
N ASP A 131 -15.42 -5.70 2.56
CA ASP A 131 -16.21 -5.91 3.78
C ASP A 131 -15.35 -5.74 5.04
N THR A 132 -14.08 -6.17 5.00
CA THR A 132 -13.13 -5.97 6.10
C THR A 132 -12.92 -4.49 6.43
N GLN A 133 -12.89 -3.61 5.43
CA GLN A 133 -12.77 -2.17 5.66
C GLN A 133 -14.03 -1.58 6.29
N LEU A 134 -15.20 -2.08 5.89
CA LEU A 134 -16.47 -1.68 6.49
C LEU A 134 -16.55 -2.10 7.96
N GLU A 135 -16.07 -3.31 8.29
CA GLU A 135 -15.98 -3.81 9.66
C GLU A 135 -15.00 -3.01 10.53
N LEU A 136 -13.94 -2.47 9.91
CA LEU A 136 -12.92 -1.67 10.60
C LEU A 136 -13.29 -0.19 10.70
N ALA A 137 -14.42 0.24 10.10
CA ALA A 137 -14.79 1.64 10.07
C ALA A 137 -15.30 2.13 11.42
N ASP A 138 -14.70 3.21 11.94
CA ASP A 138 -15.16 3.91 13.14
C ASP A 138 -16.45 4.71 12.86
N LYS A 139 -16.69 5.10 11.59
CA LYS A 139 -17.81 5.96 11.18
C LYS A 139 -18.25 5.65 9.75
N LEU A 140 -19.54 5.54 9.53
CA LEU A 140 -20.18 5.37 8.22
C LEU A 140 -21.25 6.45 8.00
N PRO A 141 -21.60 6.79 6.75
CA PRO A 141 -20.96 6.32 5.51
C PRO A 141 -19.62 7.00 5.26
N PHE A 142 -18.80 6.42 4.39
CA PHE A 142 -17.62 7.11 3.87
C PHE A 142 -18.02 8.34 3.04
N PRO A 143 -17.17 9.40 2.98
CA PRO A 143 -17.48 10.61 2.24
C PRO A 143 -17.52 10.30 0.73
N SER A 144 -18.53 10.84 0.03
CA SER A 144 -18.68 10.69 -1.41
C SER A 144 -17.99 11.79 -2.23
N ALA A 145 -17.56 12.87 -1.58
CA ALA A 145 -16.87 14.01 -2.19
C ALA A 145 -15.97 14.71 -1.17
N MET A 146 -15.00 15.48 -1.68
CA MET A 146 -14.19 16.37 -0.85
C MET A 146 -15.06 17.46 -0.22
N ALA A 147 -14.86 17.75 1.04
CA ALA A 147 -15.54 18.85 1.73
C ALA A 147 -15.24 20.20 1.05
N GLU A 148 -16.17 21.13 1.12
CA GLU A 148 -15.98 22.48 0.52
C GLU A 148 -14.79 23.22 1.12
N ASP A 149 -14.56 23.05 2.42
CA ASP A 149 -13.47 23.62 3.19
C ASP A 149 -12.18 22.75 3.23
N ALA A 150 -12.09 21.74 2.35
CA ALA A 150 -10.89 20.91 2.23
C ALA A 150 -9.65 21.78 1.98
N ALA A 151 -8.56 21.48 2.68
CA ALA A 151 -7.31 22.21 2.51
C ALA A 151 -6.78 22.09 1.08
N GLU A 152 -6.33 23.19 0.50
CA GLU A 152 -5.80 23.24 -0.87
C GLU A 152 -4.33 23.63 -0.88
N ILE A 153 -3.55 22.97 -1.72
CA ILE A 153 -2.13 23.23 -1.93
C ILE A 153 -1.86 23.26 -3.44
N GLU A 154 -1.15 24.29 -3.89
CA GLU A 154 -0.55 24.32 -5.21
C GLU A 154 0.90 23.87 -5.10
N MET A 155 1.27 22.81 -5.79
CA MET A 155 2.65 22.32 -5.88
C MET A 155 3.31 22.80 -7.17
N THR A 156 4.55 23.23 -7.04
CA THR A 156 5.47 23.56 -8.15
C THR A 156 6.70 22.62 -8.09
N PRO A 157 7.52 22.56 -9.14
CA PRO A 157 8.70 21.69 -9.15
C PRO A 157 9.63 21.90 -7.96
N GLY A 158 10.01 20.78 -7.32
CA GLY A 158 10.76 20.77 -6.05
C GLY A 158 9.89 20.78 -4.80
N GLY A 159 8.59 21.06 -4.92
CA GLY A 159 7.64 20.90 -3.80
C GLY A 159 7.51 19.44 -3.40
N LEU A 160 7.44 19.20 -2.08
CA LEU A 160 7.23 17.89 -1.46
C LEU A 160 6.01 17.94 -0.55
N VAL A 161 5.12 16.97 -0.70
CA VAL A 161 3.98 16.77 0.20
C VAL A 161 4.09 15.40 0.85
N PHE A 162 3.95 15.37 2.17
CA PHE A 162 3.79 14.16 2.94
C PHE A 162 2.30 13.84 3.10
N ILE A 163 1.91 12.64 2.70
CA ILE A 163 0.53 12.14 2.76
C ILE A 163 0.51 10.98 3.74
N PRO A 164 0.00 11.18 4.94
CA PRO A 164 -0.12 10.09 5.91
C PRO A 164 -1.16 9.07 5.43
N ARG A 165 -0.99 7.85 5.86
CA ARG A 165 -1.92 6.74 5.63
C ARG A 165 -3.36 7.13 5.98
N GLY A 166 -4.27 6.89 5.06
CA GLY A 166 -5.69 7.16 5.23
C GLY A 166 -6.12 8.59 4.91
N GLN A 167 -5.21 9.53 4.68
CA GLN A 167 -5.57 10.90 4.36
C GLN A 167 -6.39 10.95 3.06
N TRP A 168 -7.61 11.49 3.12
CA TRP A 168 -8.39 11.78 1.92
C TRP A 168 -7.70 12.84 1.08
N HIS A 169 -7.54 12.56 -0.21
CA HIS A 169 -6.92 13.50 -1.12
C HIS A 169 -7.41 13.33 -2.56
N GLN A 170 -7.24 14.38 -3.33
CA GLN A 170 -7.43 14.39 -4.78
C GLN A 170 -6.44 15.34 -5.42
N THR A 171 -6.16 15.14 -6.70
CA THR A 171 -5.19 15.95 -7.43
C THR A 171 -5.72 16.38 -8.79
N ARG A 172 -5.23 17.53 -9.28
CA ARG A 172 -5.48 18.03 -10.62
C ARG A 172 -4.22 18.67 -11.18
N ALA A 173 -3.79 18.23 -12.36
CA ALA A 173 -2.63 18.76 -13.06
C ALA A 173 -2.99 20.03 -13.85
N VAL A 174 -2.08 20.99 -13.87
CA VAL A 174 -2.11 22.16 -14.77
C VAL A 174 -0.92 22.07 -15.71
N GLY A 175 -1.19 21.88 -16.99
CA GLY A 175 -0.15 21.53 -17.95
C GLY A 175 0.34 20.08 -17.80
N GLU A 176 1.48 19.81 -18.41
CA GLU A 176 2.15 18.53 -18.26
C GLU A 176 2.80 18.41 -16.87
N CYS A 177 2.44 17.39 -16.13
CA CYS A 177 2.99 17.12 -14.79
C CYS A 177 3.70 15.78 -14.73
N ILE A 178 4.86 15.78 -14.06
CA ILE A 178 5.59 14.58 -13.67
C ILE A 178 5.81 14.64 -12.17
N GLN A 179 5.33 13.63 -11.45
CA GLN A 179 5.41 13.52 -9.99
C GLN A 179 6.05 12.20 -9.61
N LEU A 180 7.03 12.26 -8.71
CA LEU A 180 7.63 11.10 -8.07
C LEU A 180 7.00 10.93 -6.68
N ASN A 181 6.51 9.74 -6.41
CA ASN A 181 6.14 9.32 -5.07
C ASN A 181 7.16 8.31 -4.55
N ILE A 182 7.59 8.49 -3.30
CA ILE A 182 8.23 7.44 -2.52
C ILE A 182 7.16 6.90 -1.59
N VAL A 183 6.79 5.65 -1.81
CA VAL A 183 5.65 4.99 -1.17
C VAL A 183 6.14 3.97 -0.17
N MET A 184 5.67 4.07 1.08
CA MET A 184 5.97 3.13 2.14
C MET A 184 4.90 2.04 2.19
N LYS A 185 5.30 0.80 1.88
CA LYS A 185 4.49 -0.43 1.92
C LYS A 185 5.02 -1.42 2.97
N GLY A 186 5.48 -0.89 4.08
CA GLY A 186 6.13 -1.68 5.12
C GLY A 186 5.17 -2.62 5.85
N PRO A 187 5.72 -3.62 6.56
CA PRO A 187 4.92 -4.58 7.29
C PRO A 187 4.21 -3.92 8.46
N HIS A 188 2.96 -4.30 8.66
CA HIS A 188 2.18 -3.95 9.84
C HIS A 188 2.50 -4.91 11.00
N TRP A 189 2.22 -4.51 12.24
CA TRP A 189 2.45 -5.36 13.41
C TRP A 189 1.75 -6.72 13.33
N VAL A 190 0.58 -6.79 12.70
CA VAL A 190 -0.11 -8.06 12.45
C VAL A 190 0.72 -8.98 11.57
N GLN A 191 1.38 -8.45 10.53
CA GLN A 191 2.25 -9.24 9.64
C GLN A 191 3.53 -9.67 10.35
N VAL A 192 4.12 -8.78 11.18
CA VAL A 192 5.29 -9.14 12.00
C VAL A 192 4.94 -10.31 12.91
N LEU A 193 3.83 -10.22 13.65
CA LEU A 193 3.41 -11.26 14.58
C LEU A 193 3.06 -12.58 13.87
N THR A 194 2.23 -12.54 12.83
CA THR A 194 1.80 -13.75 12.13
C THR A 194 2.97 -14.49 11.49
N ARG A 195 3.93 -13.77 10.89
CA ARG A 195 5.14 -14.39 10.33
C ARG A 195 6.05 -14.98 11.40
N ALA A 196 6.21 -14.29 12.53
CA ALA A 196 6.98 -14.82 13.64
C ALA A 196 6.37 -16.11 14.18
N LEU A 197 5.06 -16.12 14.37
CA LEU A 197 4.34 -17.32 14.82
C LEU A 197 4.45 -18.44 13.79
N GLU A 198 4.21 -18.19 12.52
CA GLU A 198 4.35 -19.20 11.46
C GLU A 198 5.72 -19.86 11.49
N LYS A 199 6.80 -19.07 11.52
CA LYS A 199 8.19 -19.58 11.58
C LYS A 199 8.50 -20.35 12.86
N ARG A 200 7.85 -19.99 13.96
CA ARG A 200 8.02 -20.68 15.25
C ARG A 200 7.24 -22.00 15.25
N LEU A 201 5.97 -21.95 14.87
CA LEU A 201 5.05 -23.09 14.92
C LEU A 201 5.42 -24.18 13.90
N ILE A 202 5.90 -23.81 12.71
CA ILE A 202 6.28 -24.78 11.68
C ILE A 202 7.46 -25.68 12.08
N LYS A 203 8.19 -25.33 13.14
CA LYS A 203 9.29 -26.19 13.67
C LYS A 203 8.73 -27.40 14.42
N ASP A 204 7.53 -27.30 14.99
CA ASP A 204 6.88 -28.38 15.72
C ASP A 204 6.02 -29.24 14.77
N PRO A 205 6.24 -30.58 14.71
CA PRO A 205 5.46 -31.47 13.88
C PRO A 205 3.93 -31.42 14.12
N ALA A 206 3.50 -31.17 15.36
CA ALA A 206 2.09 -31.13 15.71
C ALA A 206 1.36 -29.97 15.00
N TRP A 207 2.02 -28.84 14.79
CA TRP A 207 1.48 -27.71 14.03
C TRP A 207 1.50 -27.90 12.52
N ARG A 208 2.22 -28.90 12.02
CA ARG A 208 2.30 -29.24 10.60
C ARG A 208 1.32 -30.35 10.19
N ASP A 209 0.59 -30.92 11.14
CA ASP A 209 -0.44 -31.89 10.83
C ASP A 209 -1.67 -31.21 10.18
N TYR A 210 -2.47 -32.01 9.46
CA TYR A 210 -3.67 -31.46 8.84
C TYR A 210 -4.76 -31.19 9.88
N ALA A 211 -5.48 -30.09 9.71
CA ALA A 211 -6.60 -29.70 10.56
C ALA A 211 -7.88 -30.49 10.17
N TYR A 212 -7.88 -31.81 10.46
CA TYR A 212 -9.03 -32.65 10.20
C TYR A 212 -10.22 -32.21 11.04
N GLY A 213 -11.40 -32.28 10.45
CA GLY A 213 -12.68 -32.09 11.15
C GLY A 213 -13.13 -30.64 11.31
N VAL A 214 -12.29 -29.62 10.95
CA VAL A 214 -12.63 -28.19 11.13
C VAL A 214 -13.87 -27.75 10.34
N ALA A 215 -14.20 -28.44 9.24
CA ALA A 215 -15.39 -28.20 8.43
C ALA A 215 -16.36 -29.40 8.45
N GLY A 216 -16.19 -30.33 9.40
CA GLY A 216 -16.96 -31.54 9.52
C GLY A 216 -18.32 -31.37 10.24
N ASP A 217 -18.94 -32.49 10.61
CA ASP A 217 -20.10 -32.51 11.48
C ASP A 217 -19.78 -32.09 12.93
N ALA A 218 -20.75 -32.17 13.83
CA ALA A 218 -20.58 -31.69 15.21
C ALA A 218 -19.48 -32.47 15.97
N ASP A 219 -19.43 -33.78 15.82
CA ASP A 219 -18.49 -34.63 16.53
C ASP A 219 -17.06 -34.45 15.99
N GLN A 220 -16.94 -34.30 14.67
CA GLN A 220 -15.66 -33.99 14.00
C GLN A 220 -15.12 -32.63 14.42
N ARG A 221 -15.98 -31.61 14.46
CA ARG A 221 -15.58 -30.26 14.94
C ARG A 221 -15.16 -30.28 16.39
N GLN A 222 -15.92 -30.97 17.27
CA GLN A 222 -15.53 -31.09 18.68
C GLN A 222 -14.15 -31.75 18.85
N SER A 223 -13.86 -32.77 18.03
CA SER A 223 -12.55 -33.43 18.02
C SER A 223 -11.43 -32.48 17.57
N ALA A 224 -11.69 -31.71 16.49
CA ALA A 224 -10.75 -30.70 15.99
C ALA A 224 -10.49 -29.58 17.02
N GLU A 225 -11.54 -29.10 17.69
CA GLU A 225 -11.44 -28.11 18.76
C GLU A 225 -10.59 -28.60 19.93
N ALA A 226 -10.73 -29.84 20.33
CA ALA A 226 -9.91 -30.43 21.42
C ALA A 226 -8.43 -30.51 21.04
N VAL A 227 -8.11 -30.90 19.79
CA VAL A 227 -6.73 -30.91 19.29
C VAL A 227 -6.18 -29.49 19.27
N PHE A 228 -6.93 -28.55 18.70
CA PHE A 228 -6.49 -27.17 18.61
C PHE A 228 -6.32 -26.50 19.98
N ALA A 229 -7.19 -26.80 20.95
CA ALA A 229 -7.03 -26.32 22.33
C ALA A 229 -5.71 -26.78 22.96
N GLY A 230 -5.32 -28.03 22.74
CA GLY A 230 -4.00 -28.55 23.20
C GLY A 230 -2.83 -27.82 22.56
N LEU A 231 -2.89 -27.55 21.25
CA LEU A 231 -1.87 -26.76 20.54
C LEU A 231 -1.79 -25.32 21.07
N LEU A 232 -2.93 -24.68 21.32
CA LEU A 232 -2.98 -23.33 21.89
C LEU A 232 -2.42 -23.27 23.32
N ASP A 233 -2.65 -24.30 24.15
CA ASP A 233 -2.05 -24.39 25.49
C ASP A 233 -0.54 -24.52 25.42
N ALA A 234 0.00 -25.30 24.49
CA ALA A 234 1.44 -25.42 24.26
C ALA A 234 2.03 -24.07 23.79
N LEU A 235 1.36 -23.41 22.85
CA LEU A 235 1.77 -22.06 22.39
C LEU A 235 1.74 -21.04 23.52
N ARG A 236 0.70 -21.05 24.35
CA ARG A 236 0.58 -20.15 25.50
C ARG A 236 1.73 -20.35 26.48
N ALA A 237 2.12 -21.60 26.74
CA ALA A 237 3.25 -21.93 27.59
C ALA A 237 4.59 -21.43 27.00
N ASP A 238 4.79 -21.60 25.69
CA ASP A 238 5.97 -21.10 24.97
C ASP A 238 6.05 -19.57 25.02
N LEU A 239 4.96 -18.86 24.74
CA LEU A 239 4.91 -17.41 24.76
C LEU A 239 4.99 -16.79 26.17
N ALA A 240 4.74 -17.58 27.21
CA ALA A 240 4.88 -17.14 28.61
C ALA A 240 6.32 -17.24 29.11
N THR A 241 7.24 -17.82 28.35
CA THR A 241 8.65 -17.88 28.72
C THR A 241 9.33 -16.52 28.57
N GLY A 242 9.92 -16.00 29.65
CA GLY A 242 10.56 -14.68 29.66
C GLY A 242 9.62 -13.51 29.88
N GLY A 243 10.18 -12.30 29.89
CA GLY A 243 9.42 -11.05 30.02
C GLY A 243 8.87 -10.54 28.68
N PRO A 244 7.92 -9.58 28.68
CA PRO A 244 7.33 -9.03 27.45
C PRO A 244 8.38 -8.48 26.46
N MET A 245 9.46 -7.88 26.94
CA MET A 245 10.51 -7.33 26.09
C MET A 245 11.34 -8.44 25.44
N GLU A 246 11.68 -9.51 26.17
CA GLU A 246 12.42 -10.66 25.64
C GLU A 246 11.58 -11.38 24.57
N LEU A 247 10.28 -11.54 24.83
CA LEU A 247 9.36 -12.10 23.86
C LEU A 247 9.28 -11.23 22.59
N ALA A 248 9.14 -9.90 22.73
CA ALA A 248 9.09 -8.98 21.60
C ALA A 248 10.37 -9.07 20.75
N GLN A 249 11.54 -9.06 21.38
CA GLN A 249 12.82 -9.21 20.69
C GLN A 249 12.92 -10.53 19.94
N SER A 250 12.49 -11.64 20.57
CA SER A 250 12.48 -12.97 19.95
C SER A 250 11.54 -13.02 18.73
N LEU A 251 10.31 -12.49 18.86
CA LEU A 251 9.34 -12.47 17.78
C LEU A 251 9.80 -11.60 16.60
N ILE A 252 10.38 -10.42 16.85
CA ILE A 252 10.93 -9.56 15.79
C ILE A 252 12.09 -10.28 15.09
N ALA A 253 12.95 -10.95 15.83
CA ALA A 253 14.05 -11.73 15.25
C ALA A 253 13.55 -12.93 14.42
N ASP A 254 12.52 -13.63 14.89
CA ASP A 254 11.88 -14.73 14.16
C ASP A 254 11.19 -14.22 12.88
N ALA A 255 10.53 -13.06 12.93
CA ALA A 255 9.84 -12.51 11.78
C ALA A 255 10.75 -12.28 10.57
N ARG A 256 12.03 -11.89 10.80
CA ARG A 256 13.07 -11.61 9.79
C ARG A 256 12.47 -11.19 8.44
N LEU A 257 11.89 -10.00 8.45
CA LEU A 257 11.22 -9.45 7.28
C LEU A 257 12.27 -9.15 6.20
N ARG A 258 12.49 -10.09 5.31
CA ARG A 258 13.10 -9.77 4.02
C ARG A 258 12.05 -9.05 3.20
N GLY A 259 12.44 -8.02 2.46
CA GLY A 259 11.58 -7.39 1.49
C GLY A 259 10.95 -8.45 0.60
N GLU A 260 9.62 -8.52 0.58
CA GLU A 260 8.92 -9.32 -0.39
C GLU A 260 9.15 -8.67 -1.75
N THR A 261 9.99 -9.30 -2.55
CA THR A 261 9.88 -9.11 -3.99
C THR A 261 8.60 -9.84 -4.37
N ASP A 262 7.48 -9.12 -4.49
CA ASP A 262 6.27 -9.66 -5.09
C ASP A 262 6.63 -10.22 -6.46
N GLY A 263 6.80 -11.53 -6.50
CA GLY A 263 6.80 -12.30 -7.72
C GLY A 263 5.35 -12.56 -8.09
N SER A 264 4.88 -11.90 -9.09
CA SER A 264 3.84 -12.20 -10.07
C SER A 264 3.10 -10.96 -10.50
#